data_be32d3589bdbc818eb80bf938df29348
#
_entry.id   be32d3589bdbc818eb80bf938df29348
#
_cell.length_a   1.000
_cell.length_b   1.000
_cell.length_c   1.000
_cell.angle_alpha   90.00
_cell.angle_beta   90.00
_cell.angle_gamma   90.00
#
_symmetry.space_group_name_H-M   'P 1'
#
loop_
_entity.id
_entity.type
_entity.pdbx_description
1 polymer ?
#
loop_
_entity_poly.entity_id
_entity_poly.type
_entity_poly.pdbx_seq_one_letter_code
_entity_poly.pdbx_strand_id
1 'polypeptide(L)'
;MSVLAPPDISGDLLASVATLVLKGVLREWDDVSFVVDCSVMDLIGGKVDGVQLSGAKWVSPLNLTCESLRCDVGAVEIDPIALVSKQAVELRTIPVGDCVVRFNTTDFGNFLVHPEMRRAAKDAGTEWGFDFDFHGQGVVLKDGAVVFSGTRGGGGGERCVVAMRPVGPRSVEVTRVDGPCGDETTEALERFFGELAIDLLGAEVRYGDMVVDDARVTLSLTMRMLRFPSSLQGLI
;
A
#
# COMPACT_ATOMS: atom_id res chain seq x y z
N MET A 1 -9.80 -34.28 39.59
CA MET A 1 -8.64 -33.71 38.90
C MET A 1 -9.17 -32.90 37.73
N SER A 2 -9.23 -31.58 37.90
CA SER A 2 -9.68 -30.69 36.82
C SER A 2 -8.49 -30.47 35.88
N VAL A 3 -8.57 -30.97 34.67
CA VAL A 3 -7.58 -30.70 33.63
C VAL A 3 -7.81 -29.26 33.23
N LEU A 4 -6.90 -28.38 33.65
CA LEU A 4 -6.84 -27.01 33.13
C LEU A 4 -6.63 -27.12 31.61
N ALA A 5 -7.60 -26.66 30.85
CA ALA A 5 -7.44 -26.48 29.43
C ALA A 5 -6.20 -25.57 29.19
N PRO A 6 -5.34 -25.87 28.20
CA PRO A 6 -4.24 -24.99 27.85
C PRO A 6 -4.79 -23.59 27.54
N PRO A 7 -4.06 -22.51 27.88
CA PRO A 7 -4.51 -21.16 27.52
C PRO A 7 -4.75 -21.14 26.01
N ASP A 8 -5.92 -20.64 25.65
CA ASP A 8 -6.31 -20.43 24.25
C ASP A 8 -5.33 -19.38 23.67
N ILE A 9 -4.24 -19.87 23.03
CA ILE A 9 -3.39 -19.01 22.20
C ILE A 9 -4.20 -18.82 20.92
N SER A 10 -5.26 -18.05 21.05
CA SER A 10 -6.21 -17.77 20.01
C SER A 10 -5.60 -16.79 19.01
N GLY A 11 -6.15 -16.74 17.81
CA GLY A 11 -5.87 -15.69 16.83
C GLY A 11 -5.95 -14.28 17.44
N ASP A 12 -6.73 -14.10 18.51
CA ASP A 12 -6.88 -12.86 19.27
C ASP A 12 -5.57 -12.41 19.97
N LEU A 13 -4.76 -13.33 20.49
CA LEU A 13 -3.47 -12.97 21.08
C LEU A 13 -2.50 -12.49 19.99
N LEU A 14 -2.42 -13.20 18.88
CA LEU A 14 -1.60 -12.79 17.74
C LEU A 14 -2.08 -11.45 17.16
N ALA A 15 -3.38 -11.28 17.00
CA ALA A 15 -3.98 -10.04 16.56
C ALA A 15 -3.65 -8.89 17.50
N SER A 16 -3.69 -9.11 18.81
CA SER A 16 -3.35 -8.09 19.81
C SER A 16 -1.89 -7.69 19.75
N VAL A 17 -0.97 -8.65 19.64
CA VAL A 17 0.46 -8.40 19.49
C VAL A 17 0.73 -7.68 18.17
N ALA A 18 0.19 -8.14 17.05
CA ALA A 18 0.36 -7.49 15.75
C ALA A 18 -0.18 -6.06 15.74
N THR A 19 -1.35 -5.82 16.38
CA THR A 19 -1.92 -4.49 16.54
C THR A 19 -0.99 -3.57 17.35
N LEU A 20 -0.42 -4.06 18.44
CA LEU A 20 0.51 -3.29 19.28
C LEU A 20 1.78 -2.94 18.52
N VAL A 21 2.35 -3.90 17.78
CA VAL A 21 3.53 -3.71 16.94
C VAL A 21 3.26 -2.66 15.87
N LEU A 22 2.14 -2.77 15.17
CA LEU A 22 1.78 -1.83 14.12
C LEU A 22 1.58 -0.41 14.66
N LYS A 23 0.92 -0.27 15.82
CA LYS A 23 0.79 1.02 16.52
C LYS A 23 2.14 1.60 16.93
N GLY A 24 3.12 0.77 17.26
CA GLY A 24 4.49 1.20 17.57
C GLY A 24 5.29 1.66 16.36
N VAL A 25 4.93 1.20 15.15
CA VAL A 25 5.60 1.57 13.89
C VAL A 25 4.98 2.81 13.25
N LEU A 26 3.65 2.96 13.34
CA LEU A 26 2.95 4.13 12.79
C LEU A 26 3.29 5.38 13.62
N ARG A 27 3.41 6.53 12.95
CA ARG A 27 3.61 7.82 13.62
C ARG A 27 2.33 8.34 14.23
N GLU A 28 1.22 8.19 13.49
CA GLU A 28 -0.11 8.62 13.90
C GLU A 28 -1.15 7.63 13.38
N TRP A 29 -2.22 7.43 14.15
CA TRP A 29 -3.40 6.63 13.78
C TRP A 29 -4.60 7.03 14.64
N ASP A 30 -5.80 6.95 14.08
CA ASP A 30 -7.04 7.04 14.87
C ASP A 30 -7.54 5.64 15.22
N ASP A 31 -7.47 4.70 14.28
CA ASP A 31 -7.88 3.31 14.47
C ASP A 31 -6.87 2.35 13.84
N VAL A 32 -6.67 1.21 14.53
CA VAL A 32 -5.88 0.07 14.04
C VAL A 32 -6.55 -1.21 14.52
N SER A 33 -7.02 -2.01 13.61
CA SER A 33 -7.58 -3.34 13.88
C SER A 33 -6.83 -4.39 13.07
N PHE A 34 -6.45 -5.47 13.75
CA PHE A 34 -5.82 -6.62 13.17
C PHE A 34 -6.61 -7.86 13.59
N VAL A 35 -7.06 -8.66 12.63
CA VAL A 35 -7.79 -9.90 12.87
C VAL A 35 -7.00 -11.03 12.21
N VAL A 36 -6.75 -12.08 12.98
CA VAL A 36 -6.08 -13.30 12.48
C VAL A 36 -7.07 -14.44 12.58
N ASP A 37 -7.37 -15.03 11.44
CA ASP A 37 -8.20 -16.23 11.37
C ASP A 37 -7.29 -17.46 11.36
N CYS A 38 -7.24 -18.16 12.49
CA CYS A 38 -6.51 -19.42 12.61
C CYS A 38 -7.02 -20.21 13.81
N SER A 39 -6.97 -21.54 13.72
CA SER A 39 -7.13 -22.39 14.89
C SER A 39 -5.79 -22.59 15.62
N VAL A 40 -5.84 -22.96 16.91
CA VAL A 40 -4.63 -23.29 17.69
C VAL A 40 -3.81 -24.41 17.03
N MET A 41 -4.49 -25.41 16.48
CA MET A 41 -3.83 -26.55 15.84
C MET A 41 -3.15 -26.14 14.54
N ASP A 42 -3.78 -25.27 13.75
CA ASP A 42 -3.22 -24.74 12.51
C ASP A 42 -2.00 -23.87 12.79
N LEU A 43 -2.08 -23.02 13.83
CA LEU A 43 -0.97 -22.18 14.26
C LEU A 43 0.26 -23.00 14.69
N ILE A 44 0.06 -24.09 15.45
CA ILE A 44 1.13 -25.02 15.81
C ILE A 44 1.73 -25.66 14.54
N GLY A 45 0.91 -25.91 13.52
CA GLY A 45 1.33 -26.40 12.21
C GLY A 45 1.95 -25.30 11.32
N GLY A 46 1.94 -24.04 11.77
CA GLY A 46 2.44 -22.89 11.00
C GLY A 46 1.45 -22.38 9.94
N LYS A 47 0.15 -22.66 10.10
CA LYS A 47 -0.90 -22.23 9.17
C LYS A 47 -1.75 -21.11 9.78
N VAL A 48 -2.07 -20.14 8.96
CA VAL A 48 -3.01 -19.05 9.24
C VAL A 48 -3.97 -18.97 8.06
N ASP A 49 -5.26 -19.06 8.31
CA ASP A 49 -6.28 -19.13 7.25
C ASP A 49 -6.55 -17.77 6.61
N GLY A 50 -6.36 -16.69 7.36
CA GLY A 50 -6.49 -15.34 6.84
C GLY A 50 -6.02 -14.28 7.82
N VAL A 51 -5.71 -13.12 7.27
CA VAL A 51 -5.33 -11.94 8.05
C VAL A 51 -6.07 -10.73 7.49
N GLN A 52 -6.74 -10.01 8.37
CA GLN A 52 -7.41 -8.76 8.02
C GLN A 52 -6.76 -7.62 8.80
N LEU A 53 -6.39 -6.57 8.09
CA LEU A 53 -5.82 -5.35 8.63
C LEU A 53 -6.71 -4.19 8.23
N SER A 54 -7.08 -3.34 9.17
CA SER A 54 -7.80 -2.11 8.86
C SER A 54 -7.38 -0.98 9.78
N GLY A 55 -7.58 0.25 9.31
CA GLY A 55 -7.32 1.42 10.11
C GLY A 55 -7.69 2.73 9.44
N ALA A 56 -7.61 3.80 10.25
CA ALA A 56 -7.98 5.14 9.83
C ALA A 56 -6.91 6.17 10.21
N LYS A 57 -6.73 7.17 9.34
CA LYS A 57 -5.80 8.28 9.49
C LYS A 57 -4.37 7.85 9.82
N TRP A 58 -3.86 6.91 9.06
CA TRP A 58 -2.51 6.42 9.26
C TRP A 58 -1.47 7.38 8.69
N VAL A 59 -0.40 7.53 9.47
CA VAL A 59 0.85 8.17 9.04
C VAL A 59 1.98 7.15 9.22
N SER A 60 2.52 6.68 8.10
CA SER A 60 3.64 5.75 8.11
C SER A 60 4.96 6.43 8.54
N PRO A 61 6.00 5.67 8.93
CA PRO A 61 7.33 6.22 9.20
C PRO A 61 7.92 7.05 8.06
N LEU A 62 7.53 6.75 6.83
CA LEU A 62 7.95 7.45 5.61
C LEU A 62 6.99 8.58 5.20
N ASN A 63 6.08 9.01 6.10
CA ASN A 63 5.06 10.03 5.84
C ASN A 63 4.04 9.68 4.74
N LEU A 64 3.86 8.40 4.42
CA LEU A 64 2.71 7.99 3.63
C LEU A 64 1.46 8.09 4.52
N THR A 65 0.50 8.88 4.08
CA THR A 65 -0.75 9.14 4.80
C THR A 65 -1.94 8.56 4.04
N CYS A 66 -2.96 8.12 4.75
CA CYS A 66 -4.23 7.74 4.16
C CYS A 66 -5.39 8.00 5.13
N GLU A 67 -6.57 8.28 4.57
CA GLU A 67 -7.79 8.45 5.35
C GLU A 67 -8.26 7.12 5.94
N SER A 68 -8.19 6.03 5.17
CA SER A 68 -8.43 4.67 5.65
C SER A 68 -7.70 3.65 4.78
N LEU A 69 -7.36 2.53 5.40
CA LEU A 69 -6.79 1.34 4.78
C LEU A 69 -7.55 0.11 5.24
N ARG A 70 -7.81 -0.82 4.33
CA ARG A 70 -8.23 -2.18 4.63
C ARG A 70 -7.46 -3.13 3.72
N CYS A 71 -6.85 -4.15 4.32
CA CYS A 71 -6.20 -5.24 3.60
C CYS A 71 -6.75 -6.56 4.10
N ASP A 72 -7.13 -7.43 3.17
CA ASP A 72 -7.59 -8.79 3.42
C ASP A 72 -6.57 -9.73 2.76
N VAL A 73 -5.80 -10.46 3.57
CA VAL A 73 -4.75 -11.37 3.13
C VAL A 73 -5.27 -12.79 3.30
N GLY A 74 -5.13 -13.62 2.26
CA GLY A 74 -5.53 -15.02 2.30
C GLY A 74 -4.61 -15.89 3.17
N ALA A 75 -4.73 -17.19 3.01
CA ALA A 75 -3.98 -18.16 3.80
C ALA A 75 -2.46 -17.95 3.72
N VAL A 76 -1.80 -18.09 4.86
CA VAL A 76 -0.36 -17.90 5.04
C VAL A 76 0.23 -19.13 5.71
N GLU A 77 1.34 -19.63 5.20
CA GLU A 77 2.14 -20.64 5.90
C GLU A 77 3.45 -20.01 6.39
N ILE A 78 3.71 -20.18 7.68
CA ILE A 78 4.92 -19.70 8.36
C ILE A 78 5.75 -20.88 8.85
N ASP A 79 7.04 -20.67 9.08
CA ASP A 79 7.90 -21.69 9.72
C ASP A 79 7.76 -21.60 11.24
N PRO A 80 7.07 -22.57 11.90
CA PRO A 80 6.89 -22.55 13.35
C PRO A 80 8.20 -22.78 14.11
N ILE A 81 9.18 -23.44 13.50
CA ILE A 81 10.49 -23.64 14.12
C ILE A 81 11.27 -22.34 14.11
N ALA A 82 11.27 -21.62 13.00
CA ALA A 82 11.92 -20.30 12.92
C ALA A 82 11.29 -19.31 13.90
N LEU A 83 9.96 -19.32 14.04
CA LEU A 83 9.23 -18.48 14.98
C LEU A 83 9.72 -18.70 16.42
N VAL A 84 9.87 -19.95 16.86
CA VAL A 84 10.27 -20.29 18.24
C VAL A 84 11.78 -20.15 18.44
N SER A 85 12.61 -20.66 17.51
CA SER A 85 14.06 -20.72 17.67
C SER A 85 14.80 -19.45 17.32
N LYS A 86 14.31 -18.70 16.33
CA LYS A 86 14.94 -17.48 15.81
C LYS A 86 14.19 -16.21 16.19
N GLN A 87 12.99 -16.34 16.79
CA GLN A 87 12.07 -15.20 17.03
C GLN A 87 11.82 -14.40 15.74
N ALA A 88 11.68 -15.10 14.62
CA ALA A 88 11.54 -14.53 13.29
C ALA A 88 10.38 -15.18 12.55
N VAL A 89 9.56 -14.38 11.87
CA VAL A 89 8.51 -14.88 10.99
C VAL A 89 9.11 -15.15 9.61
N GLU A 90 9.27 -16.44 9.29
CA GLU A 90 9.70 -16.88 7.96
C GLU A 90 8.47 -17.41 7.21
N LEU A 91 8.18 -16.82 6.05
CA LEU A 91 7.07 -17.22 5.20
C LEU A 91 7.48 -18.46 4.39
N ARG A 92 6.65 -19.51 4.41
CA ARG A 92 6.78 -20.70 3.54
C ARG A 92 6.03 -20.54 2.23
N THR A 93 4.99 -19.73 2.21
CA THR A 93 4.23 -19.36 1.03
C THR A 93 4.28 -17.85 0.84
N ILE A 94 4.03 -17.36 -0.38
CA ILE A 94 3.87 -15.93 -0.66
C ILE A 94 2.40 -15.60 -0.47
N PRO A 95 2.01 -14.92 0.63
CA PRO A 95 0.62 -14.51 0.81
C PRO A 95 0.23 -13.49 -0.24
N VAL A 96 -0.99 -13.63 -0.72
CA VAL A 96 -1.63 -12.68 -1.63
C VAL A 96 -2.84 -12.10 -0.93
N GLY A 97 -3.04 -10.79 -1.07
CA GLY A 97 -4.16 -10.11 -0.48
C GLY A 97 -4.63 -8.95 -1.34
N ASP A 98 -5.83 -8.49 -1.05
CA ASP A 98 -6.42 -7.32 -1.64
C ASP A 98 -6.46 -6.19 -0.61
N CYS A 99 -6.09 -4.99 -1.05
CA CYS A 99 -6.10 -3.80 -0.20
C CYS A 99 -6.96 -2.71 -0.85
N VAL A 100 -7.71 -2.01 -0.01
CA VAL A 100 -8.44 -0.80 -0.38
C VAL A 100 -7.90 0.35 0.44
N VAL A 101 -7.41 1.37 -0.24
CA VAL A 101 -6.87 2.58 0.39
C VAL A 101 -7.68 3.78 -0.04
N ARG A 102 -8.04 4.64 0.90
CA ARG A 102 -8.72 5.91 0.64
C ARG A 102 -7.83 7.07 0.97
N PHE A 103 -7.75 8.00 0.04
CA PHE A 103 -6.98 9.23 0.16
C PHE A 103 -7.90 10.44 -0.02
N ASN A 104 -7.71 11.46 0.79
CA ASN A 104 -8.14 12.81 0.46
C ASN A 104 -7.09 13.49 -0.46
N THR A 105 -7.29 14.75 -0.82
CA THR A 105 -6.37 15.48 -1.73
C THR A 105 -4.95 15.60 -1.18
N THR A 106 -4.80 15.82 0.13
CA THR A 106 -3.50 15.92 0.80
C THR A 106 -2.79 14.58 0.84
N ASP A 107 -3.52 13.53 1.23
CA ASP A 107 -2.98 12.16 1.28
C ASP A 107 -2.55 11.68 -0.09
N PHE A 108 -3.35 11.94 -1.13
CA PHE A 108 -2.98 11.59 -2.50
C PHE A 108 -1.74 12.37 -2.97
N GLY A 109 -1.64 13.64 -2.61
CA GLY A 109 -0.43 14.43 -2.84
C GLY A 109 0.81 13.83 -2.16
N ASN A 110 0.69 13.40 -0.91
CA ASN A 110 1.76 12.71 -0.18
C ASN A 110 2.12 11.36 -0.83
N PHE A 111 1.13 10.64 -1.35
CA PHE A 111 1.36 9.41 -2.11
C PHE A 111 2.18 9.67 -3.37
N LEU A 112 1.84 10.70 -4.17
CA LEU A 112 2.56 11.03 -5.40
C LEU A 112 4.05 11.33 -5.16
N VAL A 113 4.40 12.00 -4.05
CA VAL A 113 5.80 12.34 -3.71
C VAL A 113 6.48 11.33 -2.80
N HIS A 114 5.81 10.24 -2.46
CA HIS A 114 6.38 9.20 -1.63
C HIS A 114 7.65 8.60 -2.26
N PRO A 115 8.69 8.27 -1.47
CA PRO A 115 9.96 7.75 -2.01
C PRO A 115 9.80 6.55 -2.94
N GLU A 116 8.90 5.61 -2.63
CA GLU A 116 8.66 4.45 -3.47
C GLU A 116 7.94 4.82 -4.78
N MET A 117 7.03 5.78 -4.76
CA MET A 117 6.40 6.31 -5.98
C MET A 117 7.43 7.01 -6.87
N ARG A 118 8.32 7.82 -6.29
CA ARG A 118 9.42 8.45 -7.02
C ARG A 118 10.40 7.43 -7.59
N ARG A 119 10.68 6.34 -6.84
CA ARG A 119 11.51 5.24 -7.35
C ARG A 119 10.84 4.57 -8.54
N ALA A 120 9.57 4.20 -8.44
CA ALA A 120 8.80 3.60 -9.52
C ALA A 120 8.77 4.51 -10.78
N ALA A 121 8.58 5.83 -10.59
CA ALA A 121 8.62 6.79 -11.69
C ALA A 121 10.01 6.89 -12.34
N LYS A 122 11.08 6.84 -11.55
CA LYS A 122 12.46 6.83 -12.06
C LYS A 122 12.78 5.55 -12.82
N ASP A 123 12.33 4.41 -12.32
CA ASP A 123 12.54 3.11 -12.98
C ASP A 123 11.78 3.06 -14.31
N ALA A 124 10.53 3.50 -14.33
CA ALA A 124 9.73 3.68 -15.55
C ALA A 124 10.41 4.67 -16.52
N GLY A 125 10.99 5.75 -16.00
CA GLY A 125 11.75 6.72 -16.78
C GLY A 125 12.94 6.10 -17.50
N THR A 126 13.65 5.21 -16.83
CA THR A 126 14.79 4.49 -17.43
C THR A 126 14.34 3.51 -18.50
N GLU A 127 13.22 2.83 -18.30
CA GLU A 127 12.71 1.82 -19.23
C GLU A 127 11.95 2.41 -20.42
N TRP A 128 11.15 3.47 -20.19
CA TRP A 128 10.19 3.98 -21.18
C TRP A 128 10.48 5.41 -21.67
N GLY A 129 11.57 6.01 -21.22
CA GLY A 129 11.86 7.43 -21.52
C GLY A 129 10.93 8.40 -20.77
N PHE A 130 10.31 7.95 -19.66
CA PHE A 130 9.39 8.73 -18.86
C PHE A 130 10.16 9.53 -17.80
N ASP A 131 10.18 10.85 -17.91
CA ASP A 131 10.83 11.76 -16.97
C ASP A 131 9.81 12.77 -16.45
N PHE A 132 9.20 12.42 -15.31
CA PHE A 132 8.17 13.23 -14.68
C PHE A 132 8.35 13.23 -13.15
N ASP A 133 8.62 14.40 -12.57
CA ASP A 133 8.72 14.60 -11.13
C ASP A 133 7.39 15.14 -10.59
N PHE A 134 6.72 14.34 -9.76
CA PHE A 134 5.41 14.65 -9.20
C PHE A 134 5.48 15.76 -8.15
N HIS A 135 4.51 16.67 -8.16
CA HIS A 135 4.30 17.65 -7.11
C HIS A 135 3.15 17.21 -6.20
N GLY A 136 3.42 17.09 -4.89
CA GLY A 136 2.41 16.66 -3.92
C GLY A 136 1.42 17.75 -3.52
N GLN A 137 1.68 19.01 -3.88
CA GLN A 137 0.79 20.12 -3.54
C GLN A 137 -0.13 20.47 -4.71
N GLY A 138 -1.32 20.99 -4.37
CA GLY A 138 -2.28 21.45 -5.37
C GLY A 138 -3.05 20.34 -6.07
N VAL A 139 -3.13 19.15 -5.46
CA VAL A 139 -4.04 18.10 -5.93
C VAL A 139 -5.48 18.53 -5.73
N VAL A 140 -6.30 18.36 -6.77
CA VAL A 140 -7.73 18.67 -6.75
C VAL A 140 -8.52 17.48 -7.27
N LEU A 141 -9.60 17.13 -6.59
CA LEU A 141 -10.55 16.11 -7.04
C LEU A 141 -11.74 16.83 -7.67
N LYS A 142 -12.05 16.51 -8.91
CA LYS A 142 -13.11 17.19 -9.63
C LYS A 142 -13.62 16.34 -10.79
N ASP A 143 -14.94 16.25 -10.91
CA ASP A 143 -15.63 15.60 -12.04
C ASP A 143 -15.16 14.15 -12.28
N GLY A 144 -14.88 13.40 -11.20
CA GLY A 144 -14.39 12.03 -11.27
C GLY A 144 -12.94 11.91 -11.75
N ALA A 145 -12.16 12.98 -11.66
CA ALA A 145 -10.74 13.00 -12.01
C ALA A 145 -9.87 13.54 -10.86
N VAL A 146 -8.63 13.12 -10.85
CA VAL A 146 -7.56 13.66 -9.98
C VAL A 146 -6.73 14.63 -10.81
N VAL A 147 -6.74 15.90 -10.46
CA VAL A 147 -5.90 16.92 -11.09
C VAL A 147 -4.65 17.12 -10.24
N PHE A 148 -3.50 16.98 -10.83
CA PHE A 148 -2.20 17.15 -10.17
C PHE A 148 -1.17 17.77 -11.14
N SER A 149 -0.03 18.16 -10.59
CA SER A 149 1.06 18.72 -11.40
C SER A 149 2.37 17.96 -11.19
N GLY A 150 3.27 18.13 -12.12
CA GLY A 150 4.64 17.67 -12.03
C GLY A 150 5.53 18.47 -12.98
N THR A 151 6.80 18.12 -13.01
CA THR A 151 7.80 18.72 -13.89
C THR A 151 8.35 17.66 -14.83
N ARG A 152 8.31 17.93 -16.14
CA ARG A 152 8.94 17.08 -17.15
C ARG A 152 10.38 17.53 -17.37
N GLY A 153 11.33 16.57 -17.50
CA GLY A 153 12.72 16.88 -17.82
C GLY A 153 13.66 17.12 -16.63
N GLY A 154 13.30 16.61 -15.44
CA GLY A 154 14.09 16.75 -14.22
C GLY A 154 14.11 18.19 -13.66
N GLY A 155 14.90 18.46 -12.63
CA GLY A 155 14.86 19.65 -11.76
C GLY A 155 14.98 21.05 -12.37
N GLY A 156 14.76 21.24 -13.65
CA GLY A 156 14.72 22.52 -14.36
C GLY A 156 13.66 22.54 -15.48
N GLY A 157 12.84 21.49 -15.55
CA GLY A 157 11.81 21.33 -16.59
C GLY A 157 10.58 22.21 -16.39
N GLU A 158 9.71 22.20 -17.36
CA GLU A 158 8.49 23.00 -17.37
C GLU A 158 7.38 22.30 -16.58
N ARG A 159 6.61 23.09 -15.83
CA ARG A 159 5.47 22.59 -15.05
C ARG A 159 4.35 22.14 -15.97
N CYS A 160 3.84 20.97 -15.68
CA CYS A 160 2.75 20.31 -16.39
C CYS A 160 1.60 20.05 -15.41
N VAL A 161 0.37 20.36 -15.78
CA VAL A 161 -0.83 20.05 -15.01
C VAL A 161 -1.68 19.10 -15.82
N VAL A 162 -2.05 17.99 -15.21
CA VAL A 162 -2.84 16.93 -15.85
C VAL A 162 -4.05 16.55 -15.00
N ALA A 163 -5.09 16.05 -15.65
CA ALA A 163 -6.22 15.38 -15.03
C ALA A 163 -6.17 13.89 -15.36
N MET A 164 -6.17 13.05 -14.34
CA MET A 164 -6.19 11.61 -14.45
C MET A 164 -7.58 11.08 -14.08
N ARG A 165 -8.19 10.32 -14.95
CA ARG A 165 -9.51 9.72 -14.75
C ARG A 165 -9.42 8.20 -14.88
N PRO A 166 -10.00 7.42 -13.95
CA PRO A 166 -10.14 5.99 -14.13
C PRO A 166 -11.12 5.68 -15.27
N VAL A 167 -10.74 4.76 -16.15
CA VAL A 167 -11.57 4.31 -17.28
C VAL A 167 -11.80 2.81 -17.26
N GLY A 168 -11.25 2.11 -16.27
CA GLY A 168 -11.42 0.68 -16.04
C GLY A 168 -10.31 0.10 -15.18
N PRO A 169 -10.38 -1.20 -14.88
CA PRO A 169 -9.35 -1.87 -14.12
C PRO A 169 -7.97 -1.69 -14.76
N ARG A 170 -7.00 -1.26 -13.96
CA ARG A 170 -5.62 -1.00 -14.38
C ARG A 170 -5.50 -0.06 -15.57
N SER A 171 -6.46 0.84 -15.73
CA SER A 171 -6.50 1.76 -16.84
C SER A 171 -6.96 3.14 -16.40
N VAL A 172 -6.21 4.15 -16.77
CA VAL A 172 -6.51 5.55 -16.55
C VAL A 172 -6.38 6.32 -17.85
N GLU A 173 -7.17 7.35 -18.02
CA GLU A 173 -7.02 8.35 -19.06
C GLU A 173 -6.39 9.60 -18.45
N VAL A 174 -5.35 10.13 -19.10
CA VAL A 174 -4.65 11.34 -18.65
C VAL A 174 -4.79 12.43 -19.69
N THR A 175 -5.36 13.55 -19.30
CA THR A 175 -5.55 14.70 -20.16
C THR A 175 -4.76 15.90 -19.66
N ARG A 176 -4.20 16.68 -20.59
CA ARG A 176 -3.55 17.94 -20.25
C ARG A 176 -4.56 18.98 -19.82
N VAL A 177 -4.30 19.62 -18.69
CA VAL A 177 -5.08 20.77 -18.17
C VAL A 177 -4.35 22.07 -18.46
N ASP A 178 -3.02 22.12 -18.19
CA ASP A 178 -2.20 23.33 -18.36
C ASP A 178 -0.72 22.95 -18.52
N GLY A 179 0.06 23.84 -19.15
CA GLY A 179 1.50 23.70 -19.36
C GLY A 179 1.86 22.90 -20.63
N PRO A 180 3.15 22.67 -20.87
CA PRO A 180 3.68 22.14 -22.13
C PRO A 180 3.68 20.60 -22.21
N CYS A 181 2.73 19.94 -21.56
CA CYS A 181 2.57 18.49 -21.70
C CYS A 181 2.15 18.14 -23.12
N GLY A 182 2.98 17.41 -23.84
CA GLY A 182 2.60 16.78 -25.10
C GLY A 182 1.86 15.44 -24.86
N ASP A 183 1.31 14.91 -25.95
CA ASP A 183 0.60 13.62 -25.94
C ASP A 183 1.51 12.48 -25.43
N GLU A 184 2.80 12.51 -25.77
CA GLU A 184 3.80 11.56 -25.25
C GLU A 184 3.87 11.53 -23.72
N THR A 185 3.66 12.68 -23.04
CA THR A 185 3.70 12.76 -21.58
C THR A 185 2.43 12.16 -20.98
N THR A 186 1.27 12.44 -21.56
CA THR A 186 -0.01 11.86 -21.09
C THR A 186 -0.06 10.36 -21.30
N GLU A 187 0.35 9.86 -22.46
CA GLU A 187 0.45 8.43 -22.75
C GLU A 187 1.43 7.71 -21.79
N ALA A 188 2.59 8.33 -21.49
CA ALA A 188 3.55 7.78 -20.53
C ALA A 188 2.98 7.75 -19.11
N LEU A 189 2.22 8.76 -18.70
CA LEU A 189 1.52 8.76 -17.40
C LEU A 189 0.42 7.70 -17.33
N GLU A 190 -0.38 7.53 -18.39
CA GLU A 190 -1.39 6.47 -18.48
C GLU A 190 -0.76 5.10 -18.28
N ARG A 191 0.32 4.83 -19.02
CA ARG A 191 1.07 3.58 -18.91
C ARG A 191 1.65 3.40 -17.51
N PHE A 192 2.30 4.45 -16.98
CA PHE A 192 2.89 4.42 -15.64
C PHE A 192 1.88 4.05 -14.56
N PHE A 193 0.73 4.73 -14.51
CA PHE A 193 -0.30 4.42 -13.52
C PHE A 193 -0.97 3.06 -13.79
N GLY A 194 -1.17 2.67 -15.04
CA GLY A 194 -1.76 1.37 -15.40
C GLY A 194 -0.88 0.17 -15.01
N GLU A 195 0.44 0.33 -15.07
CA GLU A 195 1.43 -0.71 -14.74
C GLU A 195 2.05 -0.52 -13.36
N LEU A 196 1.57 0.45 -12.56
CA LEU A 196 2.16 0.83 -11.28
C LEU A 196 2.30 -0.36 -10.33
N ALA A 197 3.56 -0.63 -9.97
CA ALA A 197 3.94 -1.58 -8.94
C ALA A 197 4.98 -0.93 -8.03
N ILE A 198 4.76 -1.01 -6.72
CA ILE A 198 5.66 -0.45 -5.70
C ILE A 198 6.01 -1.51 -4.65
N ASP A 199 7.23 -1.49 -4.13
CA ASP A 199 7.63 -2.31 -2.98
C ASP A 199 7.41 -1.51 -1.69
N LEU A 200 6.50 -1.96 -0.86
CA LEU A 200 6.25 -1.38 0.45
C LEU A 200 6.71 -2.34 1.53
N LEU A 201 7.93 -2.14 2.04
CA LEU A 201 8.49 -2.90 3.17
C LEU A 201 8.54 -4.43 2.92
N GLY A 202 8.76 -4.84 1.69
CA GLY A 202 8.82 -6.25 1.30
C GLY A 202 7.51 -6.82 0.79
N ALA A 203 6.49 -5.99 0.66
CA ALA A 203 5.25 -6.33 -0.05
C ALA A 203 5.24 -5.64 -1.42
N GLU A 204 5.14 -6.42 -2.48
CA GLU A 204 4.88 -5.92 -3.83
C GLU A 204 3.39 -5.54 -3.91
N VAL A 205 3.13 -4.27 -4.14
CA VAL A 205 1.77 -3.73 -4.26
C VAL A 205 1.55 -3.27 -5.70
N ARG A 206 0.47 -3.76 -6.30
CA ARG A 206 0.08 -3.42 -7.68
C ARG A 206 -1.26 -2.72 -7.70
N TYR A 207 -1.35 -1.70 -8.50
CA TYR A 207 -2.61 -1.03 -8.80
C TYR A 207 -3.60 -1.99 -9.48
N GLY A 208 -4.83 -2.00 -9.01
CA GLY A 208 -5.94 -2.80 -9.56
C GLY A 208 -7.03 -1.95 -10.18
N ASP A 209 -7.60 -1.06 -9.38
CA ASP A 209 -8.70 -0.19 -9.80
C ASP A 209 -8.69 1.13 -9.00
N MET A 210 -9.36 2.14 -9.53
CA MET A 210 -9.50 3.47 -8.91
C MET A 210 -10.94 3.96 -9.03
N VAL A 211 -11.41 4.57 -7.96
CA VAL A 211 -12.65 5.35 -7.97
C VAL A 211 -12.33 6.73 -7.43
N VAL A 212 -12.76 7.76 -8.14
CA VAL A 212 -12.58 9.17 -7.75
C VAL A 212 -13.95 9.79 -7.55
N ASP A 213 -14.20 10.31 -6.37
CA ASP A 213 -15.32 11.19 -6.07
C ASP A 213 -14.82 12.61 -5.74
N ASP A 214 -15.73 13.54 -5.44
CA ASP A 214 -15.35 14.95 -5.20
C ASP A 214 -14.52 15.17 -3.92
N ALA A 215 -14.41 14.17 -3.06
CA ALA A 215 -13.71 14.26 -1.78
C ALA A 215 -12.53 13.29 -1.66
N ARG A 216 -12.55 12.19 -2.40
CA ARG A 216 -11.66 11.03 -2.17
C ARG A 216 -11.22 10.33 -3.45
N VAL A 217 -10.03 9.77 -3.35
CA VAL A 217 -9.52 8.74 -4.26
C VAL A 217 -9.52 7.42 -3.51
N THR A 218 -10.21 6.42 -4.04
CA THR A 218 -10.18 5.05 -3.51
C THR A 218 -9.40 4.19 -4.48
N LEU A 219 -8.29 3.61 -4.02
CA LEU A 219 -7.48 2.65 -4.78
C LEU A 219 -7.77 1.23 -4.30
N SER A 220 -8.07 0.35 -5.23
CA SER A 220 -8.04 -1.10 -5.02
C SER A 220 -6.69 -1.64 -5.50
N LEU A 221 -6.00 -2.35 -4.64
CA LEU A 221 -4.63 -2.80 -4.84
C LEU A 221 -4.56 -4.30 -4.59
N THR A 222 -3.73 -5.02 -5.34
CA THR A 222 -3.34 -6.39 -5.00
C THR A 222 -1.95 -6.36 -4.37
N MET A 223 -1.79 -7.08 -3.27
CA MET A 223 -0.54 -7.17 -2.52
C MET A 223 0.00 -8.59 -2.53
N ARG A 224 1.32 -8.73 -2.72
CA ARG A 224 2.07 -9.99 -2.54
C ARG A 224 3.18 -9.76 -1.52
N MET A 225 3.12 -10.44 -0.39
CA MET A 225 4.14 -10.29 0.65
C MET A 225 5.32 -11.21 0.36
N LEU A 226 6.40 -10.65 -0.18
CA LEU A 226 7.59 -11.41 -0.56
C LEU A 226 8.49 -11.73 0.65
N ARG A 227 8.45 -10.89 1.68
CA ARG A 227 9.18 -11.07 2.93
C ARG A 227 8.47 -10.33 4.07
N PHE A 228 8.58 -10.87 5.26
CA PHE A 228 8.08 -10.17 6.45
C PHE A 228 9.01 -8.98 6.78
N PRO A 229 8.48 -7.79 7.07
CA PRO A 229 9.30 -6.62 7.37
C PRO A 229 10.26 -6.88 8.53
N SER A 230 11.56 -6.66 8.32
CA SER A 230 12.59 -6.87 9.35
C SER A 230 12.44 -5.94 10.55
N SER A 231 11.80 -4.78 10.38
CA SER A 231 11.44 -3.87 11.47
C SER A 231 10.44 -4.48 12.47
N LEU A 232 9.72 -5.53 12.09
CA LEU A 232 8.79 -6.26 12.95
C LEU A 232 9.40 -7.55 13.52
N GLN A 233 10.54 -8.01 13.00
CA GLN A 233 11.19 -9.27 13.44
C GLN A 233 11.86 -9.18 14.82
N GLY A 234 12.10 -8.00 15.35
CA GLY A 234 12.70 -7.79 16.67
C GLY A 234 11.69 -7.48 17.80
N LEU A 235 10.38 -7.55 17.49
CA LEU A 235 9.31 -7.17 18.42
C LEU A 235 8.41 -8.36 18.81
N ILE A 236 8.70 -9.56 18.31
CA ILE A 236 8.10 -10.85 18.66
C ILE A 236 9.15 -11.63 19.46
#